data_3c5ee6a8e017f86f6f4e9ca97333e5d9
#
_entry.id   3c5ee6a8e017f86f6f4e9ca97333e5d9
#
_cell.length_a   1.000
_cell.length_b   1.000
_cell.length_c   1.000
_cell.angle_alpha   90.00
_cell.angle_beta   90.00
_cell.angle_gamma   90.00
#
_symmetry.space_group_name_H-M   'P 1'
#
loop_
_entity.id
_entity.type
_entity.pdbx_description
1 polymer ?
#
loop_
_entity_poly.entity_id
_entity_poly.type
_entity_poly.pdbx_seq_one_letter_code
_entity_poly.pdbx_strand_id
1 'polypeptide(L)'
;VWQNGFHHFACKACHVQENMPTPTPSTPAARSKPLLVDFALQGGGSHGAFTWGVLDRLLQEPWLQIDGISGTSAGAMNAAVLSDGYAEGGAEGGRAALEAFWQRVSKAAVMSPFRRGPMDILLGRWTMDSSPMFVAFDLASRLFSPYDLNPTAFNPLADILAESINFERLVASPIKVFVTATNVRTGRGRIFRNAELSPNVLLASACLPTIFQAIEIDGDPYWDGGYLGNPTITPLVRECQSRDTILVQINPF
;
A
#
# COMPACT_ATOMS: atom_id res chain seq x y z
N VAL A 1 -5.76 -19.93 -8.30
CA VAL A 1 -6.89 -19.23 -8.95
C VAL A 1 -6.51 -17.81 -9.36
N TRP A 2 -5.42 -17.24 -8.80
CA TRP A 2 -4.92 -15.91 -9.17
C TRP A 2 -3.91 -15.89 -10.33
N GLN A 3 -3.36 -17.02 -10.72
CA GLN A 3 -2.40 -17.12 -11.84
C GLN A 3 -3.04 -16.92 -13.23
N ASN A 4 -4.36 -17.08 -13.38
CA ASN A 4 -5.04 -16.96 -14.67
C ASN A 4 -5.81 -15.64 -14.88
N GLY A 5 -5.79 -14.70 -13.93
CA GLY A 5 -6.56 -13.43 -14.03
C GLY A 5 -5.78 -12.24 -14.60
N PHE A 6 -4.46 -12.30 -14.65
CA PHE A 6 -3.64 -11.16 -15.10
C PHE A 6 -3.42 -11.09 -16.63
N HIS A 7 -3.80 -12.12 -17.39
CA HIS A 7 -3.60 -12.13 -18.84
C HIS A 7 -4.74 -11.55 -19.69
N HIS A 8 -5.82 -11.01 -19.09
CA HIS A 8 -6.99 -10.57 -19.87
C HIS A 8 -7.43 -9.13 -19.61
N PHE A 9 -6.54 -8.23 -19.19
CA PHE A 9 -6.76 -6.79 -19.36
C PHE A 9 -6.11 -6.27 -20.64
N ALA A 10 -6.40 -6.93 -21.76
CA ALA A 10 -6.24 -6.32 -23.07
C ALA A 10 -7.48 -5.46 -23.35
N CYS A 11 -7.28 -4.16 -23.31
CA CYS A 11 -8.27 -3.13 -23.63
C CYS A 11 -8.91 -3.41 -25.01
N LYS A 12 -10.22 -3.68 -25.00
CA LYS A 12 -11.06 -3.78 -26.23
C LYS A 12 -11.39 -2.39 -26.81
N ALA A 13 -10.42 -1.51 -26.93
CA ALA A 13 -10.59 -0.19 -27.54
C ALA A 13 -9.39 0.16 -28.43
N CYS A 14 -9.09 -0.67 -29.43
CA CYS A 14 -8.18 -0.29 -30.52
C CYS A 14 -8.55 -1.09 -31.78
N HIS A 15 -9.68 -0.76 -32.34
CA HIS A 15 -9.95 -1.01 -33.75
C HIS A 15 -10.29 0.34 -34.38
N VAL A 16 -9.27 1.09 -34.75
CA VAL A 16 -9.14 2.07 -35.83
C VAL A 16 -7.73 2.64 -35.77
N GLN A 17 -6.84 2.14 -36.59
CA GLN A 17 -5.81 2.95 -37.27
C GLN A 17 -4.87 2.02 -38.05
N GLU A 18 -5.29 1.69 -39.23
CA GLU A 18 -4.35 1.33 -40.30
C GLU A 18 -3.68 2.62 -40.79
N ASN A 19 -2.34 2.54 -40.96
CA ASN A 19 -1.47 3.53 -41.63
C ASN A 19 -1.01 4.76 -40.82
N MET A 20 -0.39 4.54 -39.65
CA MET A 20 0.69 5.44 -39.23
C MET A 20 2.03 4.70 -39.23
N PRO A 21 3.13 5.30 -39.73
CA PRO A 21 4.44 4.72 -39.61
C PRO A 21 4.72 4.50 -38.11
N THR A 22 5.01 3.26 -37.73
CA THR A 22 5.45 2.94 -36.37
C THR A 22 6.63 3.84 -36.03
N PRO A 23 6.55 4.71 -34.98
CA PRO A 23 7.72 5.44 -34.54
C PRO A 23 8.75 4.40 -34.11
N THR A 24 9.90 4.42 -34.78
CA THR A 24 11.07 3.65 -34.36
C THR A 24 11.30 3.97 -32.89
N PRO A 25 11.34 2.99 -31.98
CA PRO A 25 11.62 3.27 -30.58
C PRO A 25 12.99 3.91 -30.53
N SER A 26 13.05 5.23 -30.33
CA SER A 26 14.28 5.91 -30.01
C SER A 26 14.74 5.31 -28.70
N THR A 27 15.85 4.57 -28.73
CA THR A 27 16.55 4.13 -27.52
C THR A 27 16.74 5.39 -26.65
N PRO A 28 16.18 5.43 -25.43
CA PRO A 28 16.35 6.60 -24.59
C PRO A 28 17.85 6.80 -24.41
N ALA A 29 18.36 7.97 -24.78
CA ALA A 29 19.74 8.33 -24.54
C ALA A 29 20.00 8.06 -23.05
N ALA A 30 20.95 7.19 -22.73
CA ALA A 30 21.29 6.83 -21.37
C ALA A 30 21.56 8.13 -20.59
N ARG A 31 20.68 8.48 -19.64
CA ARG A 31 20.88 9.64 -18.78
C ARG A 31 22.17 9.40 -18.01
N SER A 32 23.10 10.30 -18.06
CA SER A 32 24.41 10.21 -17.41
C SER A 32 24.34 10.19 -15.88
N LYS A 33 23.18 10.52 -15.31
CA LYS A 33 22.90 10.46 -13.85
C LYS A 33 21.47 9.95 -13.60
N PRO A 34 21.28 9.10 -12.57
CA PRO A 34 19.95 8.70 -12.13
C PRO A 34 19.08 9.90 -11.77
N LEU A 35 17.78 9.80 -12.04
CA LEU A 35 16.79 10.79 -11.63
C LEU A 35 16.33 10.44 -10.20
N LEU A 36 16.52 11.37 -9.30
CA LEU A 36 16.03 11.26 -7.92
C LEU A 36 14.54 11.58 -7.89
N VAL A 37 13.73 10.67 -7.35
CA VAL A 37 12.26 10.75 -7.35
C VAL A 37 11.72 10.39 -5.99
N ASP A 38 10.65 11.06 -5.58
CA ASP A 38 9.84 10.67 -4.43
C ASP A 38 8.61 9.89 -4.87
N PHE A 39 8.15 9.00 -4.00
CA PHE A 39 6.88 8.31 -4.18
C PHE A 39 5.85 8.75 -3.14
N ALA A 40 4.63 8.99 -3.60
CA ALA A 40 3.46 9.24 -2.78
C ALA A 40 2.44 8.10 -3.02
N LEU A 41 2.28 7.20 -2.03
CA LEU A 41 1.55 5.95 -2.18
C LEU A 41 0.21 6.00 -1.46
N GLN A 42 -0.89 5.97 -2.23
CA GLN A 42 -2.23 6.00 -1.68
C GLN A 42 -2.58 4.67 -0.98
N GLY A 43 -3.32 4.77 0.12
CA GLY A 43 -3.95 3.64 0.80
C GLY A 43 -5.27 3.24 0.17
N GLY A 44 -5.69 1.99 0.38
CA GLY A 44 -6.94 1.45 -0.15
C GLY A 44 -7.02 -0.08 0.02
N GLY A 45 -6.50 -0.60 1.13
CA GLY A 45 -6.59 -2.02 1.49
C GLY A 45 -5.95 -2.93 0.44
N SER A 46 -6.69 -3.94 -0.02
CA SER A 46 -6.22 -4.92 -1.01
C SER A 46 -5.80 -4.32 -2.36
N HIS A 47 -6.28 -3.12 -2.70
CA HIS A 47 -5.87 -2.41 -3.92
C HIS A 47 -4.40 -1.94 -3.86
N GLY A 48 -3.76 -1.97 -2.68
CA GLY A 48 -2.31 -1.78 -2.56
C GLY A 48 -1.47 -2.76 -3.36
N ALA A 49 -2.03 -3.90 -3.79
CA ALA A 49 -1.39 -4.81 -4.73
C ALA A 49 -1.18 -4.18 -6.12
N PHE A 50 -2.01 -3.23 -6.54
CA PHE A 50 -1.78 -2.43 -7.75
C PHE A 50 -0.52 -1.56 -7.58
N THR A 51 -0.39 -0.92 -6.43
CA THR A 51 0.81 -0.13 -6.08
C THR A 51 2.07 -0.99 -6.13
N TRP A 52 2.03 -2.24 -5.62
CA TRP A 52 3.13 -3.18 -5.77
C TRP A 52 3.51 -3.39 -7.24
N GLY A 53 2.54 -3.66 -8.12
CA GLY A 53 2.81 -3.84 -9.55
C GLY A 53 3.46 -2.62 -10.21
N VAL A 54 3.03 -1.40 -9.83
CA VAL A 54 3.64 -0.14 -10.31
C VAL A 54 5.08 -0.02 -9.81
N LEU A 55 5.32 -0.25 -8.52
CA LEU A 55 6.65 -0.18 -7.93
C LEU A 55 7.58 -1.24 -8.50
N ASP A 56 7.11 -2.47 -8.69
CA ASP A 56 7.88 -3.55 -9.30
C ASP A 56 8.37 -3.16 -10.70
N ARG A 57 7.49 -2.54 -11.50
CA ARG A 57 7.86 -2.08 -12.84
C ARG A 57 8.84 -0.89 -12.81
N LEU A 58 8.64 0.07 -11.93
CA LEU A 58 9.49 1.26 -11.82
C LEU A 58 10.89 0.92 -11.28
N LEU A 59 11.00 -0.03 -10.36
CA LEU A 59 12.29 -0.47 -9.82
C LEU A 59 13.18 -1.21 -10.85
N GLN A 60 12.64 -1.60 -12.00
CA GLN A 60 13.42 -2.14 -13.12
C GLN A 60 14.12 -1.06 -13.94
N GLU A 61 13.81 0.21 -13.71
CA GLU A 61 14.36 1.32 -14.46
C GLU A 61 15.70 1.79 -13.87
N PRO A 62 16.83 1.63 -14.59
CA PRO A 62 18.16 1.94 -14.07
C PRO A 62 18.39 3.45 -13.85
N TRP A 63 17.53 4.28 -14.43
CA TRP A 63 17.60 5.73 -14.27
C TRP A 63 16.90 6.25 -13.01
N LEU A 64 16.15 5.40 -12.32
CA LEU A 64 15.36 5.76 -11.14
C LEU A 64 16.17 5.61 -9.86
N GLN A 65 16.21 6.63 -9.04
CA GLN A 65 16.71 6.61 -7.68
C GLN A 65 15.65 7.18 -6.74
N ILE A 66 15.37 6.49 -5.65
CA ILE A 66 14.34 6.88 -4.67
C ILE A 66 14.99 7.69 -3.56
N ASP A 67 14.49 8.90 -3.27
CA ASP A 67 14.87 9.69 -2.10
C ASP A 67 13.91 9.45 -0.93
N GLY A 68 12.60 9.59 -1.17
CA GLY A 68 11.60 9.40 -0.13
C GLY A 68 10.33 8.73 -0.61
N ILE A 69 9.63 8.11 0.34
CA ILE A 69 8.31 7.50 0.11
C ILE A 69 7.38 7.93 1.22
N SER A 70 6.28 8.56 0.86
CA SER A 70 5.17 8.80 1.79
C SER A 70 4.01 7.86 1.49
N GLY A 71 3.52 7.18 2.50
CA GLY A 71 2.42 6.23 2.36
C GLY A 71 1.40 6.31 3.49
N THR A 72 0.18 5.91 3.17
CA THR A 72 -0.92 5.77 4.13
C THR A 72 -1.55 4.39 3.97
N SER A 73 -1.87 3.72 5.08
CA SER A 73 -2.55 2.42 5.06
C SER A 73 -1.77 1.38 4.21
N ALA A 74 -2.36 0.78 3.20
CA ALA A 74 -1.67 -0.12 2.28
C ALA A 74 -0.47 0.53 1.58
N GLY A 75 -0.52 1.85 1.33
CA GLY A 75 0.62 2.63 0.81
C GLY A 75 1.78 2.68 1.81
N ALA A 76 1.50 2.77 3.11
CA ALA A 76 2.51 2.71 4.17
C ALA A 76 3.17 1.32 4.26
N MET A 77 2.37 0.24 4.07
CA MET A 77 2.90 -1.12 4.00
C MET A 77 3.89 -1.28 2.84
N ASN A 78 3.47 -0.85 1.62
CA ASN A 78 4.33 -0.89 0.45
C ASN A 78 5.62 -0.07 0.67
N ALA A 79 5.51 1.12 1.26
CA ALA A 79 6.66 1.98 1.55
C ALA A 79 7.67 1.31 2.49
N ALA A 80 7.19 0.73 3.60
CA ALA A 80 8.03 0.08 4.60
C ALA A 80 8.69 -1.19 4.05
N VAL A 81 7.92 -2.07 3.41
CA VAL A 81 8.42 -3.34 2.83
C VAL A 81 9.45 -3.06 1.74
N LEU A 82 9.15 -2.12 0.84
CA LEU A 82 10.08 -1.74 -0.23
C LEU A 82 11.38 -1.19 0.35
N SER A 83 11.30 -0.28 1.32
CA SER A 83 12.48 0.39 1.88
C SER A 83 13.37 -0.55 2.69
N ASP A 84 12.77 -1.53 3.39
CA ASP A 84 13.49 -2.60 4.07
C ASP A 84 14.22 -3.50 3.08
N GLY A 85 13.52 -4.02 2.06
CA GLY A 85 14.12 -4.85 1.02
C GLY A 85 15.16 -4.10 0.18
N TYR A 86 14.94 -2.80 -0.05
CA TYR A 86 15.91 -1.95 -0.75
C TYR A 86 17.21 -1.78 0.04
N ALA A 87 17.13 -1.65 1.36
CA ALA A 87 18.29 -1.58 2.23
C ALA A 87 19.10 -2.90 2.24
N GLU A 88 18.45 -4.04 1.98
CA GLU A 88 19.08 -5.35 1.91
C GLU A 88 19.76 -5.61 0.54
N GLY A 89 19.06 -5.32 -0.56
CA GLY A 89 19.50 -5.74 -1.88
C GLY A 89 19.19 -4.74 -3.00
N GLY A 90 19.06 -3.44 -2.69
CA GLY A 90 18.75 -2.42 -3.69
C GLY A 90 17.39 -2.65 -4.34
N ALA A 91 17.26 -2.28 -5.62
CA ALA A 91 16.01 -2.38 -6.36
C ALA A 91 15.46 -3.83 -6.40
N GLU A 92 16.31 -4.81 -6.61
CA GLU A 92 15.91 -6.22 -6.65
C GLU A 92 15.46 -6.73 -5.26
N GLY A 93 16.16 -6.33 -4.19
CA GLY A 93 15.75 -6.64 -2.82
C GLY A 93 14.37 -6.04 -2.50
N GLY A 94 14.11 -4.80 -2.89
CA GLY A 94 12.81 -4.14 -2.73
C GLY A 94 11.69 -4.85 -3.48
N ARG A 95 11.94 -5.28 -4.72
CA ARG A 95 11.01 -6.06 -5.55
C ARG A 95 10.66 -7.40 -4.91
N ALA A 96 11.69 -8.16 -4.49
CA ALA A 96 11.51 -9.46 -3.85
C ALA A 96 10.75 -9.36 -2.52
N ALA A 97 11.04 -8.34 -1.71
CA ALA A 97 10.34 -8.09 -0.46
C ALA A 97 8.84 -7.78 -0.67
N LEU A 98 8.52 -6.92 -1.65
CA LEU A 98 7.14 -6.61 -2.01
C LEU A 98 6.38 -7.85 -2.50
N GLU A 99 6.99 -8.66 -3.35
CA GLU A 99 6.39 -9.91 -3.83
C GLU A 99 6.09 -10.85 -2.67
N ALA A 100 7.07 -11.11 -1.80
CA ALA A 100 6.91 -11.98 -0.65
C ALA A 100 5.81 -11.49 0.31
N PHE A 101 5.74 -10.19 0.57
CA PHE A 101 4.70 -9.58 1.41
C PHE A 101 3.31 -9.79 0.81
N TRP A 102 3.09 -9.45 -0.45
CA TRP A 102 1.78 -9.58 -1.08
C TRP A 102 1.35 -11.03 -1.28
N GLN A 103 2.30 -11.96 -1.44
CA GLN A 103 2.01 -13.40 -1.41
C GLN A 103 1.51 -13.86 -0.04
N ARG A 104 2.11 -13.37 1.07
CA ARG A 104 1.63 -13.67 2.43
C ARG A 104 0.23 -13.09 2.66
N VAL A 105 0.01 -11.84 2.29
CA VAL A 105 -1.31 -11.19 2.38
C VAL A 105 -2.35 -11.97 1.58
N SER A 106 -2.03 -12.39 0.37
CA SER A 106 -2.93 -13.19 -0.47
C SER A 106 -3.28 -14.55 0.16
N LYS A 107 -2.29 -15.25 0.73
CA LYS A 107 -2.52 -16.52 1.43
C LYS A 107 -3.42 -16.34 2.66
N ALA A 108 -3.18 -15.30 3.46
CA ALA A 108 -4.02 -14.98 4.62
C ALA A 108 -5.46 -14.62 4.18
N ALA A 109 -5.63 -13.91 3.09
CA ALA A 109 -6.94 -13.55 2.55
C ALA A 109 -7.78 -14.77 2.11
N VAL A 110 -7.13 -15.86 1.68
CA VAL A 110 -7.85 -17.12 1.32
C VAL A 110 -8.57 -17.71 2.53
N MET A 111 -8.04 -17.52 3.73
CA MET A 111 -8.64 -18.01 4.97
C MET A 111 -9.68 -17.03 5.55
N SER A 112 -9.82 -15.85 4.99
CA SER A 112 -10.78 -14.84 5.46
C SER A 112 -12.23 -15.26 5.18
N PRO A 113 -13.15 -15.07 6.12
CA PRO A 113 -14.58 -15.25 5.89
C PRO A 113 -15.16 -14.18 4.95
N PHE A 114 -14.48 -13.04 4.80
CA PHE A 114 -14.86 -11.95 3.91
C PHE A 114 -14.22 -12.12 2.53
N ARG A 115 -14.81 -13.01 1.73
CA ARG A 115 -14.39 -13.27 0.35
C ARG A 115 -15.60 -13.40 -0.58
N ARG A 116 -15.37 -13.10 -1.84
CA ARG A 116 -16.41 -13.29 -2.87
C ARG A 116 -16.75 -14.77 -3.00
N GLY A 117 -18.03 -15.06 -3.10
CA GLY A 117 -18.51 -16.41 -3.35
C GLY A 117 -18.19 -16.88 -4.79
N PRO A 118 -18.24 -18.20 -5.05
CA PRO A 118 -18.05 -18.72 -6.40
C PRO A 118 -19.00 -18.12 -7.43
N MET A 119 -20.25 -17.81 -7.02
CA MET A 119 -21.26 -17.19 -7.87
C MET A 119 -20.92 -15.73 -8.21
N ASP A 120 -20.35 -14.96 -7.25
CA ASP A 120 -19.94 -13.59 -7.50
C ASP A 120 -18.77 -13.54 -8.49
N ILE A 121 -17.86 -14.52 -8.41
CA ILE A 121 -16.75 -14.67 -9.35
C ILE A 121 -17.29 -15.00 -10.76
N LEU A 122 -18.24 -15.92 -10.86
CA LEU A 122 -18.84 -16.33 -12.13
C LEU A 122 -19.61 -15.18 -12.79
N LEU A 123 -20.31 -14.36 -12.00
CA LEU A 123 -21.08 -13.21 -12.48
C LEU A 123 -20.24 -11.95 -12.68
N GLY A 124 -18.92 -12.01 -12.49
CA GLY A 124 -18.03 -10.87 -12.64
C GLY A 124 -18.29 -9.74 -11.62
N ARG A 125 -18.90 -10.05 -10.47
CA ARG A 125 -19.15 -9.07 -9.42
C ARG A 125 -17.87 -8.82 -8.63
N TRP A 126 -17.36 -7.60 -8.66
CA TRP A 126 -16.09 -7.21 -8.01
C TRP A 126 -16.28 -6.72 -6.59
N THR A 127 -17.51 -6.42 -6.16
CA THR A 127 -17.84 -5.98 -4.80
C THR A 127 -18.34 -7.14 -3.94
N MET A 128 -18.29 -6.98 -2.62
CA MET A 128 -18.83 -7.95 -1.65
C MET A 128 -20.26 -7.60 -1.22
N ASP A 129 -20.86 -6.57 -1.81
CA ASP A 129 -22.18 -6.05 -1.40
C ASP A 129 -23.31 -7.09 -1.49
N SER A 130 -23.12 -8.12 -2.31
CA SER A 130 -24.05 -9.26 -2.44
C SER A 130 -23.75 -10.42 -1.45
N SER A 131 -22.67 -10.35 -0.66
CA SER A 131 -22.34 -11.35 0.34
C SER A 131 -23.17 -11.13 1.62
N PRO A 132 -24.06 -12.07 2.03
CA PRO A 132 -24.87 -11.90 3.23
C PRO A 132 -24.00 -11.71 4.49
N MET A 133 -22.85 -12.38 4.56
CA MET A 133 -21.89 -12.26 5.66
C MET A 133 -21.31 -10.84 5.72
N PHE A 134 -20.95 -10.26 4.57
CA PHE A 134 -20.41 -8.91 4.50
C PHE A 134 -21.47 -7.87 4.90
N VAL A 135 -22.69 -8.00 4.40
CA VAL A 135 -23.82 -7.12 4.75
C VAL A 135 -24.14 -7.19 6.24
N ALA A 136 -24.19 -8.40 6.82
CA ALA A 136 -24.42 -8.59 8.25
C ALA A 136 -23.30 -7.95 9.08
N PHE A 137 -22.03 -8.09 8.67
CA PHE A 137 -20.91 -7.49 9.35
C PHE A 137 -20.93 -5.95 9.21
N ASP A 138 -21.22 -5.41 8.03
CA ASP A 138 -21.35 -3.95 7.82
C ASP A 138 -22.45 -3.38 8.72
N LEU A 139 -23.59 -4.04 8.80
CA LEU A 139 -24.67 -3.63 9.72
C LEU A 139 -24.23 -3.71 11.18
N ALA A 140 -23.57 -4.79 11.57
CA ALA A 140 -23.08 -4.96 12.94
C ALA A 140 -22.03 -3.87 13.29
N SER A 141 -21.11 -3.54 12.37
CA SER A 141 -20.09 -2.51 12.58
C SER A 141 -20.65 -1.09 12.72
N ARG A 142 -21.89 -0.87 12.29
CA ARG A 142 -22.62 0.40 12.50
C ARG A 142 -23.37 0.44 13.83
N LEU A 143 -23.67 -0.71 14.42
CA LEU A 143 -24.45 -0.83 15.66
C LEU A 143 -23.57 -1.08 16.88
N PHE A 144 -22.43 -1.71 16.71
CA PHE A 144 -21.50 -2.11 17.76
C PHE A 144 -20.13 -1.50 17.53
N SER A 145 -19.41 -1.23 18.61
CA SER A 145 -18.04 -0.72 18.51
C SER A 145 -17.06 -1.85 18.14
N PRO A 146 -15.88 -1.53 17.58
CA PRO A 146 -14.84 -2.54 17.35
C PRO A 146 -14.32 -3.17 18.66
N TYR A 147 -14.52 -2.52 19.82
CA TYR A 147 -14.21 -3.07 21.13
C TYR A 147 -15.15 -4.21 21.53
N ASP A 148 -16.39 -4.18 21.02
CA ASP A 148 -17.40 -5.23 21.25
C ASP A 148 -17.24 -6.36 20.24
N LEU A 149 -16.97 -6.04 18.96
CA LEU A 149 -16.87 -6.99 17.86
C LEU A 149 -15.52 -7.72 17.80
N ASN A 150 -14.44 -7.08 18.26
CA ASN A 150 -13.09 -7.62 18.30
C ASN A 150 -12.41 -7.32 19.65
N PRO A 151 -12.91 -7.90 20.75
CA PRO A 151 -12.41 -7.60 22.11
C PRO A 151 -10.95 -8.03 22.31
N THR A 152 -10.46 -8.99 21.53
CA THR A 152 -9.07 -9.47 21.58
C THR A 152 -8.11 -8.62 20.76
N ALA A 153 -8.61 -7.58 20.08
CA ALA A 153 -7.83 -6.75 19.14
C ALA A 153 -7.08 -7.56 18.07
N PHE A 154 -7.65 -8.74 17.71
CA PHE A 154 -7.02 -9.62 16.72
C PHE A 154 -6.89 -8.91 15.37
N ASN A 155 -5.66 -8.89 14.84
CA ASN A 155 -5.36 -8.34 13.53
C ASN A 155 -4.32 -9.21 12.82
N PRO A 156 -4.71 -10.02 11.83
CA PRO A 156 -3.82 -10.94 11.13
C PRO A 156 -2.68 -10.23 10.37
N LEU A 157 -2.81 -8.92 10.14
CA LEU A 157 -1.76 -8.14 9.50
C LEU A 157 -0.54 -7.94 10.42
N ALA A 158 -0.72 -8.02 11.75
CA ALA A 158 0.36 -7.84 12.71
C ALA A 158 1.47 -8.88 12.50
N ASP A 159 1.11 -10.16 12.41
CA ASP A 159 2.05 -11.25 12.21
C ASP A 159 2.73 -11.14 10.83
N ILE A 160 1.95 -10.81 9.79
CA ILE A 160 2.49 -10.62 8.43
C ILE A 160 3.54 -9.52 8.40
N LEU A 161 3.32 -8.40 9.08
CA LEU A 161 4.28 -7.29 9.15
C LEU A 161 5.54 -7.67 9.92
N ALA A 162 5.37 -8.34 11.08
CA ALA A 162 6.50 -8.80 11.89
C ALA A 162 7.41 -9.79 11.15
N GLU A 163 6.81 -10.65 10.30
CA GLU A 163 7.55 -11.63 9.49
C GLU A 163 8.14 -11.04 8.20
N SER A 164 7.61 -9.92 7.72
CA SER A 164 7.96 -9.36 6.41
C SER A 164 8.96 -8.22 6.48
N ILE A 165 9.13 -7.55 7.62
CA ILE A 165 9.92 -6.33 7.74
C ILE A 165 10.93 -6.47 8.87
N ASN A 166 12.20 -6.24 8.57
CA ASN A 166 13.23 -6.01 9.57
C ASN A 166 13.27 -4.50 9.90
N PHE A 167 12.64 -4.13 11.01
CA PHE A 167 12.53 -2.72 11.39
C PHE A 167 13.86 -2.05 11.72
N GLU A 168 14.85 -2.79 12.20
CA GLU A 168 16.22 -2.25 12.43
C GLU A 168 16.88 -1.86 11.10
N ARG A 169 16.75 -2.72 10.07
CA ARG A 169 17.24 -2.46 8.73
C ARG A 169 16.46 -1.33 8.06
N LEU A 170 15.14 -1.26 8.25
CA LEU A 170 14.28 -0.20 7.75
C LEU A 170 14.70 1.18 8.30
N VAL A 171 15.04 1.26 9.59
CA VAL A 171 15.56 2.50 10.20
C VAL A 171 16.85 2.97 9.53
N ALA A 172 17.73 2.03 9.14
CA ALA A 172 18.99 2.31 8.47
C ALA A 172 18.85 2.47 6.94
N SER A 173 17.64 2.36 6.38
CA SER A 173 17.40 2.48 4.94
C SER A 173 17.84 3.83 4.40
N PRO A 174 18.45 3.88 3.20
CA PRO A 174 18.76 5.15 2.53
C PRO A 174 17.51 5.89 2.06
N ILE A 175 16.36 5.20 1.95
CA ILE A 175 15.09 5.79 1.56
C ILE A 175 14.40 6.37 2.79
N LYS A 176 14.00 7.64 2.72
CA LYS A 176 13.19 8.30 3.75
C LYS A 176 11.76 7.81 3.68
N VAL A 177 11.24 7.23 4.75
CA VAL A 177 9.87 6.73 4.82
C VAL A 177 9.03 7.60 5.73
N PHE A 178 7.87 8.00 5.23
CA PHE A 178 6.88 8.80 5.95
C PHE A 178 5.55 8.06 6.01
N VAL A 179 5.11 7.74 7.22
CA VAL A 179 3.84 7.06 7.46
C VAL A 179 2.91 7.98 8.24
N THR A 180 1.69 8.15 7.76
CA THR A 180 0.69 9.01 8.41
C THR A 180 -0.31 8.16 9.17
N ALA A 181 -0.60 8.53 10.42
CA ALA A 181 -1.74 8.06 11.18
C ALA A 181 -2.49 9.24 11.82
N THR A 182 -3.78 9.04 12.12
CA THR A 182 -4.65 10.06 12.67
C THR A 182 -4.76 9.92 14.19
N ASN A 183 -4.31 10.93 14.96
CA ASN A 183 -4.51 10.94 16.40
C ASN A 183 -5.99 11.14 16.72
N VAL A 184 -6.57 10.17 17.42
CA VAL A 184 -8.02 10.15 17.71
C VAL A 184 -8.46 11.29 18.62
N ARG A 185 -7.61 11.67 19.58
CA ARG A 185 -7.97 12.71 20.57
C ARG A 185 -7.97 14.11 19.98
N THR A 186 -7.01 14.36 19.07
CA THR A 186 -6.82 15.73 18.54
C THR A 186 -7.39 15.91 17.14
N GLY A 187 -7.72 14.82 16.43
CA GLY A 187 -8.12 14.85 15.03
C GLY A 187 -6.99 15.30 14.10
N ARG A 188 -5.73 15.25 14.51
CA ARG A 188 -4.57 15.69 13.72
C ARG A 188 -3.75 14.50 13.22
N GLY A 189 -3.14 14.66 12.04
CA GLY A 189 -2.18 13.70 11.51
C GLY A 189 -0.85 13.77 12.25
N ARG A 190 -0.32 12.61 12.61
CA ARG A 190 1.09 12.44 12.98
C ARG A 190 1.81 11.73 11.84
N ILE A 191 2.95 12.26 11.45
CA ILE A 191 3.83 11.69 10.43
C ILE A 191 4.98 11.03 11.16
N PHE A 192 5.09 9.72 11.00
CA PHE A 192 6.17 8.90 11.56
C PHE A 192 7.26 8.73 10.51
N ARG A 193 8.52 8.81 10.94
CA ARG A 193 9.72 8.68 10.10
C ARG A 193 10.44 7.37 10.39
N ASN A 194 11.43 7.01 9.57
CA ASN A 194 12.18 5.75 9.69
C ASN A 194 12.47 5.33 11.14
N ALA A 195 13.01 6.23 11.96
CA ALA A 195 13.38 5.94 13.35
C ALA A 195 12.18 5.65 14.29
N GLU A 196 10.98 6.05 13.90
CA GLU A 196 9.75 5.86 14.66
C GLU A 196 8.94 4.65 14.16
N LEU A 197 9.33 4.06 13.02
CA LEU A 197 8.55 2.99 12.41
C LEU A 197 8.62 1.70 13.21
N SER A 198 7.46 1.12 13.41
CA SER A 198 7.26 -0.15 14.11
C SER A 198 6.01 -0.86 13.54
N PRO A 199 5.79 -2.13 13.88
CA PRO A 199 4.53 -2.79 13.49
C PRO A 199 3.31 -1.99 13.91
N ASN A 200 3.30 -1.41 15.12
CA ASN A 200 2.17 -0.63 15.62
C ASN A 200 1.93 0.65 14.81
N VAL A 201 2.97 1.31 14.32
CA VAL A 201 2.82 2.50 13.47
C VAL A 201 2.17 2.14 12.15
N LEU A 202 2.58 1.04 11.52
CA LEU A 202 1.99 0.56 10.28
C LEU A 202 0.53 0.12 10.50
N LEU A 203 0.26 -0.61 11.58
CA LEU A 203 -1.10 -1.01 11.95
C LEU A 203 -1.99 0.21 12.25
N ALA A 204 -1.47 1.23 12.93
CA ALA A 204 -2.20 2.48 13.19
C ALA A 204 -2.57 3.19 11.89
N SER A 205 -1.64 3.27 10.93
CA SER A 205 -1.89 3.85 9.61
C SER A 205 -2.96 3.13 8.80
N ALA A 206 -3.27 1.86 9.14
CA ALA A 206 -4.29 1.04 8.48
C ALA A 206 -5.47 0.67 9.41
N CYS A 207 -5.57 1.33 10.56
CA CYS A 207 -6.59 1.04 11.58
C CYS A 207 -7.92 1.70 11.23
N LEU A 208 -8.81 0.98 10.58
CA LEU A 208 -10.18 1.42 10.31
C LEU A 208 -11.03 1.33 11.58
N PRO A 209 -11.62 2.42 12.08
CA PRO A 209 -12.35 2.47 13.35
C PRO A 209 -13.64 1.65 13.38
N THR A 210 -14.09 1.16 12.25
CA THR A 210 -15.26 0.28 12.13
C THR A 210 -14.92 -1.20 12.35
N ILE A 211 -13.63 -1.58 12.28
CA ILE A 211 -13.19 -2.97 12.31
C ILE A 211 -12.21 -3.22 13.46
N PHE A 212 -11.31 -2.26 13.71
CA PHE A 212 -10.22 -2.42 14.67
C PHE A 212 -10.29 -1.40 15.79
N GLN A 213 -9.87 -1.82 16.98
CA GLN A 213 -9.61 -0.90 18.09
C GLN A 213 -8.48 0.05 17.72
N ALA A 214 -8.51 1.27 18.25
CA ALA A 214 -7.44 2.25 18.03
C ALA A 214 -6.09 1.68 18.52
N ILE A 215 -5.04 1.92 17.74
CA ILE A 215 -3.68 1.51 18.11
C ILE A 215 -3.07 2.57 18.99
N GLU A 216 -2.61 2.20 20.17
CA GLU A 216 -1.97 3.10 21.10
C GLU A 216 -0.47 3.22 20.82
N ILE A 217 0.03 4.45 20.65
CA ILE A 217 1.43 4.80 20.45
C ILE A 217 1.77 5.99 21.34
N ASP A 218 2.76 5.84 22.21
CA ASP A 218 3.20 6.89 23.15
C ASP A 218 2.05 7.43 24.03
N GLY A 219 1.06 6.60 24.38
CA GLY A 219 -0.09 6.96 25.20
C GLY A 219 -1.22 7.66 24.46
N ASP A 220 -1.11 7.83 23.14
CA ASP A 220 -2.18 8.36 22.28
C ASP A 220 -2.77 7.29 21.38
N PRO A 221 -4.11 7.28 21.19
CA PRO A 221 -4.78 6.37 20.25
C PRO A 221 -4.73 6.91 18.84
N TYR A 222 -4.51 6.01 17.86
CA TYR A 222 -4.42 6.34 16.43
C TYR A 222 -5.34 5.48 15.58
N TRP A 223 -5.88 6.11 14.55
CA TRP A 223 -6.64 5.51 13.44
C TRP A 223 -5.93 5.69 12.11
N ASP A 224 -6.51 5.10 11.06
CA ASP A 224 -6.01 5.18 9.68
C ASP A 224 -5.67 6.63 9.28
N GLY A 225 -4.52 6.79 8.67
CA GLY A 225 -4.04 8.09 8.19
C GLY A 225 -4.88 8.69 7.07
N GLY A 226 -5.68 7.87 6.38
CA GLY A 226 -6.54 8.29 5.29
C GLY A 226 -7.60 9.33 5.66
N TYR A 227 -7.90 9.47 6.95
CA TYR A 227 -8.78 10.54 7.43
C TYR A 227 -8.19 11.95 7.30
N LEU A 228 -6.87 12.08 7.14
CA LEU A 228 -6.18 13.36 7.04
C LEU A 228 -5.32 13.54 5.81
N GLY A 229 -4.75 12.46 5.29
CA GLY A 229 -3.91 12.51 4.09
C GLY A 229 -3.70 11.13 3.48
N ASN A 230 -4.07 10.97 2.23
CA ASN A 230 -3.97 9.69 1.53
C ASN A 230 -3.37 9.84 0.13
N PRO A 231 -2.01 9.89 0.03
CA PRO A 231 -1.01 10.05 1.08
C PRO A 231 -0.79 11.51 1.51
N THR A 232 -0.02 11.72 2.60
CA THR A 232 0.45 13.06 2.99
C THR A 232 1.71 13.42 2.20
N ILE A 233 1.66 14.44 1.34
CA ILE A 233 2.76 14.85 0.47
C ILE A 233 3.73 15.82 1.16
N THR A 234 3.26 16.56 2.16
CA THR A 234 4.04 17.61 2.83
C THR A 234 5.45 17.20 3.27
N PRO A 235 5.71 16.00 3.87
CA PRO A 235 7.06 15.62 4.27
C PRO A 235 7.99 15.41 3.08
N LEU A 236 7.51 14.91 1.94
CA LEU A 236 8.31 14.76 0.73
C LEU A 236 8.85 16.13 0.28
N VAL A 237 7.95 17.11 0.18
CA VAL A 237 8.31 18.47 -0.24
C VAL A 237 9.29 19.17 0.72
N ARG A 238 9.23 18.87 2.02
CA ARG A 238 10.03 19.58 3.04
C ARG A 238 11.34 18.90 3.38
N GLU A 239 11.42 17.57 3.28
CA GLU A 239 12.50 16.78 3.85
C GLU A 239 13.28 15.98 2.79
N CYS A 240 12.74 15.87 1.55
CA CYS A 240 13.41 15.21 0.45
C CYS A 240 14.21 16.20 -0.42
N GLN A 241 15.17 15.66 -1.17
CA GLN A 241 15.99 16.42 -2.10
C GLN A 241 15.45 16.33 -3.53
N SER A 242 14.58 15.36 -3.79
CA SER A 242 13.92 15.21 -5.07
C SER A 242 13.07 16.43 -5.41
N ARG A 243 12.96 16.73 -6.70
CA ARG A 243 12.05 17.75 -7.25
C ARG A 243 10.81 17.14 -7.89
N ASP A 244 10.84 15.82 -8.08
CA ASP A 244 9.80 15.08 -8.78
C ASP A 244 9.14 14.09 -7.83
N THR A 245 7.81 14.09 -7.79
CA THR A 245 7.03 13.16 -7.00
C THR A 245 6.10 12.36 -7.91
N ILE A 246 6.19 11.05 -7.83
CA ILE A 246 5.26 10.13 -8.50
C ILE A 246 4.16 9.76 -7.51
N LEU A 247 2.94 10.18 -7.79
CA LEU A 247 1.75 9.77 -7.02
C LEU A 247 1.19 8.47 -7.61
N VAL A 248 1.14 7.42 -6.81
CA VAL A 248 0.43 6.18 -7.15
C VAL A 248 -0.95 6.22 -6.52
N GLN A 249 -1.94 6.50 -7.35
CA GLN A 249 -3.34 6.62 -6.95
C GLN A 249 -4.09 5.32 -7.26
N ILE A 250 -4.87 4.84 -6.31
CA ILE A 250 -5.62 3.58 -6.41
C ILE A 250 -7.13 3.75 -6.22
N ASN A 251 -7.57 4.89 -5.68
CA ASN A 251 -8.98 5.22 -5.61
C ASN A 251 -9.38 6.05 -6.83
N PRO A 252 -10.55 5.79 -7.45
CA PRO A 252 -11.05 6.62 -8.56
C PRO A 252 -11.33 8.05 -8.08
N PHE A 253 -11.35 8.99 -9.02
CA PHE A 253 -11.80 10.37 -8.80
C PHE A 253 -13.32 10.43 -8.64
#